data_ea865c1e6d3b1341c9d84aadb8d6df1d
#
_entry.id   ea865c1e6d3b1341c9d84aadb8d6df1d
#
_cell.length_a   1.000
_cell.length_b   1.000
_cell.length_c   1.000
_cell.angle_alpha   90.00
_cell.angle_beta   90.00
_cell.angle_gamma   90.00
#
_symmetry.space_group_name_H-M   'P 1'
#
loop_
_entity.id
_entity.type
_entity.pdbx_description
1 polymer ?
#
loop_
_entity_poly.entity_id
_entity_poly.type
_entity_poly.pdbx_seq_one_letter_code
_entity_poly.pdbx_strand_id
1 'polypeptide(L)'
;MKGYELSPEARDDLRDFWVYIASDNPSAADKLEEDIYAACELVSKNPHIGHKRPDLTDEPVRFWPVRGQYLVIYLPDTDPLKIVRILHGVRDTSSELQ
;
A
#
# COMPACT_ATOMS: atom_id res chain seq x y z
N MET A 1 11.25 6.98 16.01
CA MET A 1 10.96 5.59 15.69
C MET A 1 9.98 5.52 14.52
N LYS A 2 10.21 4.66 13.55
CA LYS A 2 9.29 4.50 12.45
C LYS A 2 7.99 3.87 12.92
N GLY A 3 6.87 4.42 12.51
CA GLY A 3 5.57 3.87 12.82
C GLY A 3 5.18 2.69 11.96
N TYR A 4 5.88 2.47 10.84
CA TYR A 4 5.56 1.39 9.90
C TYR A 4 6.84 0.87 9.24
N GLU A 5 6.71 -0.32 8.64
CA GLU A 5 7.76 -0.87 7.78
C GLU A 5 7.11 -1.55 6.58
N LEU A 6 7.82 -1.56 5.46
CA LEU A 6 7.36 -2.23 4.26
C LEU A 6 7.90 -3.66 4.22
N SER A 7 7.06 -4.62 3.87
CA SER A 7 7.52 -5.97 3.57
C SER A 7 8.39 -5.93 2.31
N PRO A 8 9.21 -6.97 2.05
CA PRO A 8 9.96 -7.04 0.80
C PRO A 8 9.05 -6.96 -0.42
N GLU A 9 7.88 -7.60 -0.38
CA GLU A 9 6.91 -7.55 -1.47
C GLU A 9 6.36 -6.14 -1.68
N ALA A 10 6.05 -5.43 -0.58
CA ALA A 10 5.56 -4.06 -0.69
C ALA A 10 6.62 -3.13 -1.26
N ARG A 11 7.88 -3.33 -0.90
CA ARG A 11 8.98 -2.54 -1.47
C ARG A 11 9.10 -2.78 -2.97
N ASP A 12 8.98 -4.03 -3.39
CA ASP A 12 9.03 -4.37 -4.80
C ASP A 12 7.85 -3.76 -5.55
N ASP A 13 6.66 -3.82 -4.96
CA ASP A 13 5.46 -3.19 -5.55
C ASP A 13 5.70 -1.71 -5.81
N LEU A 14 6.20 -1.00 -4.79
CA LEU A 14 6.42 0.44 -4.89
C LEU A 14 7.48 0.77 -5.93
N ARG A 15 8.58 0.01 -5.93
CA ARG A 15 9.64 0.21 -6.91
C ARG A 15 9.14 -0.01 -8.33
N ASP A 16 8.34 -1.05 -8.54
CA ASP A 16 7.81 -1.35 -9.86
C ASP A 16 6.91 -0.24 -10.38
N PHE A 17 6.04 0.31 -9.51
CA PHE A 17 5.21 1.46 -9.88
C PHE A 17 6.08 2.66 -10.20
N TRP A 18 7.10 2.92 -9.39
CA TRP A 18 8.00 4.05 -9.61
C TRP A 18 8.72 3.93 -10.94
N VAL A 19 9.29 2.77 -11.22
CA VAL A 19 10.02 2.53 -12.48
C VAL A 19 9.10 2.70 -13.68
N TYR A 20 7.91 2.13 -13.62
CA TYR A 20 6.94 2.21 -14.71
C TYR A 20 6.57 3.66 -15.03
N ILE A 21 6.24 4.44 -14.00
CA ILE A 21 5.82 5.82 -14.19
C ILE A 21 7.01 6.70 -14.54
N ALA A 22 8.17 6.48 -13.91
CA ALA A 22 9.36 7.29 -14.13
C ALA A 22 9.91 7.14 -15.54
N SER A 23 9.64 6.03 -16.21
CA SER A 23 10.07 5.86 -17.60
C SER A 23 9.45 6.91 -18.53
N ASP A 24 8.32 7.46 -18.12
CA ASP A 24 7.62 8.50 -18.87
C ASP A 24 7.70 9.85 -18.16
N ASN A 25 7.59 9.87 -16.84
CA ASN A 25 7.56 11.12 -16.08
C ASN A 25 8.12 10.92 -14.66
N PRO A 26 9.43 11.17 -14.45
CA PRO A 26 10.04 10.98 -13.14
C PRO A 26 9.40 11.80 -12.02
N SER A 27 8.98 13.03 -12.31
CA SER A 27 8.32 13.87 -11.30
C SER A 27 7.00 13.26 -10.82
N ALA A 28 6.24 12.68 -11.73
CA ALA A 28 4.98 12.02 -11.39
C ALA A 28 5.24 10.77 -10.53
N ALA A 29 6.31 10.03 -10.84
CA ALA A 29 6.70 8.86 -10.06
C ALA A 29 7.05 9.25 -8.62
N ASP A 30 7.84 10.31 -8.45
CA ASP A 30 8.21 10.80 -7.13
C ASP A 30 6.99 11.25 -6.35
N LYS A 31 6.05 11.92 -7.01
CA LYS A 31 4.83 12.39 -6.36
C LYS A 31 3.97 11.25 -5.88
N LEU A 32 3.82 10.20 -6.67
CA LEU A 32 3.09 9.01 -6.26
C LEU A 32 3.75 8.35 -5.06
N GLU A 33 5.08 8.24 -5.08
CA GLU A 33 5.82 7.65 -3.98
C GLU A 33 5.57 8.42 -2.68
N GLU A 34 5.62 9.76 -2.75
CA GLU A 34 5.33 10.61 -1.60
C GLU A 34 3.93 10.38 -1.06
N ASP A 35 2.94 10.28 -1.95
CA ASP A 35 1.55 10.05 -1.54
C ASP A 35 1.38 8.68 -0.87
N ILE A 36 2.08 7.68 -1.37
CA ILE A 36 2.02 6.34 -0.77
C ILE A 36 2.66 6.34 0.61
N TYR A 37 3.82 6.98 0.77
CA TYR A 37 4.45 7.08 2.08
C TYR A 37 3.59 7.87 3.06
N ALA A 38 2.93 8.94 2.60
CA ALA A 38 2.01 9.69 3.45
C ALA A 38 0.85 8.82 3.93
N ALA A 39 0.34 7.96 3.06
CA ALA A 39 -0.72 7.01 3.43
C ALA A 39 -0.23 5.99 4.46
N CYS A 40 0.99 5.47 4.28
CA CYS A 40 1.59 4.55 5.24
C CYS A 40 1.73 5.20 6.62
N GLU A 41 2.17 6.45 6.65
CA GLU A 41 2.29 7.20 7.90
C GLU A 41 0.93 7.39 8.55
N LEU A 42 -0.08 7.73 7.76
CA LEU A 42 -1.43 7.94 8.27
C LEU A 42 -1.99 6.67 8.91
N VAL A 43 -1.91 5.52 8.22
CA VAL A 43 -2.45 4.28 8.78
C VAL A 43 -1.63 3.78 9.97
N SER A 44 -0.33 4.12 10.04
CA SER A 44 0.49 3.74 11.18
C SER A 44 0.04 4.44 12.46
N LYS A 45 -0.48 5.66 12.32
CA LYS A 45 -1.00 6.43 13.44
C LYS A 45 -2.46 6.11 13.76
N ASN A 46 -3.17 5.52 12.80
CA ASN A 46 -4.60 5.23 12.92
C ASN A 46 -4.87 3.84 12.31
N PRO A 47 -4.41 2.76 12.97
CA PRO A 47 -4.41 1.44 12.30
C PRO A 47 -5.78 0.91 11.91
N HIS A 48 -6.84 1.39 12.52
CA HIS A 48 -8.18 0.88 12.24
C HIS A 48 -8.99 1.72 11.27
N ILE A 49 -8.38 2.75 10.64
CA ILE A 49 -9.12 3.56 9.66
C ILE A 49 -9.30 2.85 8.32
N GLY A 50 -8.42 1.90 7.99
CA GLY A 50 -8.55 1.15 6.76
C GLY A 50 -9.77 0.24 6.75
N HIS A 51 -10.12 -0.25 5.57
CA HIS A 51 -11.31 -1.06 5.37
C HIS A 51 -10.97 -2.53 5.34
N LYS A 52 -11.82 -3.35 5.92
CA LYS A 52 -11.76 -4.79 5.73
C LYS A 52 -12.44 -5.11 4.41
N ARG A 53 -11.88 -6.06 3.69
CA ARG A 53 -12.44 -6.49 2.41
C ARG A 53 -12.58 -8.01 2.40
N PRO A 54 -13.59 -8.55 3.12
CA PRO A 54 -13.80 -10.00 3.16
C PRO A 54 -14.17 -10.58 1.79
N ASP A 55 -14.62 -9.74 0.87
CA ASP A 55 -14.86 -10.14 -0.51
C ASP A 55 -13.57 -10.43 -1.29
N LEU A 56 -12.43 -9.92 -0.79
CA LEU A 56 -11.13 -10.08 -1.47
C LEU A 56 -10.22 -11.08 -0.76
N THR A 57 -10.27 -11.15 0.56
CA THR A 57 -9.33 -11.98 1.31
C THR A 57 -9.87 -12.29 2.71
N ASP A 58 -9.47 -13.45 3.25
CA ASP A 58 -9.73 -13.84 4.64
C ASP A 58 -8.61 -13.39 5.57
N GLU A 59 -7.53 -12.83 5.05
CA GLU A 59 -6.40 -12.40 5.85
C GLU A 59 -6.78 -11.23 6.78
N PRO A 60 -6.14 -11.12 7.96
CA PRO A 60 -6.47 -10.07 8.92
C PRO A 60 -5.82 -8.74 8.54
N VAL A 61 -6.06 -8.29 7.34
CA VAL A 61 -5.48 -7.06 6.80
C VAL A 61 -6.55 -6.01 6.59
N ARG A 62 -6.10 -4.75 6.50
CA ARG A 62 -6.96 -3.63 6.14
C ARG A 62 -6.42 -2.98 4.88
N PHE A 63 -7.28 -2.30 4.17
CA PHE A 63 -7.02 -1.67 2.88
C PHE A 63 -7.24 -0.18 2.99
N TRP A 64 -6.26 0.61 2.52
CA TRP A 64 -6.41 2.06 2.50
C TRP A 64 -6.14 2.56 1.07
N PRO A 65 -7.11 3.22 0.43
CA PRO A 65 -6.93 3.69 -0.96
C PRO A 65 -6.05 4.93 -1.02
N VAL A 66 -5.25 5.00 -2.09
CA VAL A 66 -4.43 6.16 -2.42
C VAL A 66 -4.81 6.60 -3.82
N ARG A 67 -5.24 7.85 -3.97
CA ARG A 67 -5.67 8.42 -5.24
C ARG A 67 -6.80 7.65 -5.93
N GLY A 68 -7.53 6.82 -5.18
CA GLY A 68 -8.59 5.99 -5.75
C GLY A 68 -8.11 4.87 -6.67
N GLN A 69 -6.80 4.73 -6.89
CA GLN A 69 -6.23 3.76 -7.83
C GLN A 69 -5.36 2.71 -7.16
N TYR A 70 -4.70 3.07 -6.07
CA TYR A 70 -3.77 2.19 -5.38
C TYR A 70 -4.31 1.81 -4.02
N LEU A 71 -3.91 0.64 -3.53
CA LEU A 71 -4.31 0.17 -2.21
C LEU A 71 -3.08 -0.16 -1.38
N VAL A 72 -3.00 0.45 -0.22
CA VAL A 72 -2.01 0.09 0.80
C VAL A 72 -2.65 -0.97 1.68
N ILE A 73 -2.05 -2.14 1.74
CA ILE A 73 -2.57 -3.28 2.49
C ILE A 73 -1.67 -3.52 3.69
N TYR A 74 -2.24 -3.53 4.88
CA TYR A 74 -1.44 -3.58 6.10
C TYR A 74 -2.10 -4.43 7.18
N LEU A 75 -1.27 -4.86 8.14
CA LEU A 75 -1.69 -5.59 9.32
C LEU A 75 -1.87 -4.61 10.47
N PRO A 76 -3.12 -4.32 10.90
CA PRO A 76 -3.36 -3.25 11.86
C PRO A 76 -2.84 -3.52 13.27
N ASP A 77 -2.59 -4.77 13.62
CA ASP A 77 -2.22 -5.15 14.98
C ASP A 77 -0.73 -5.43 15.15
N THR A 78 0.10 -4.93 14.23
CA THR A 78 1.56 -5.09 14.30
C THR A 78 2.23 -3.77 14.69
N ASP A 79 3.39 -3.85 15.36
CA ASP A 79 4.15 -2.68 15.78
C ASP A 79 5.66 -2.96 15.62
N PRO A 80 6.37 -2.26 14.72
CA PRO A 80 5.82 -1.23 13.82
C PRO A 80 4.78 -1.81 12.86
N LEU A 81 3.89 -0.95 12.39
CA LEU A 81 2.81 -1.41 11.51
C LEU A 81 3.39 -1.98 10.22
N LYS A 82 2.99 -3.19 9.88
CA LYS A 82 3.53 -3.85 8.70
C LYS A 82 2.66 -3.58 7.48
N ILE A 83 3.27 -2.96 6.46
CA ILE A 83 2.66 -2.78 5.16
C ILE A 83 3.01 -4.02 4.34
N VAL A 84 2.01 -4.83 4.02
CA VAL A 84 2.27 -6.14 3.39
C VAL A 84 2.30 -6.08 1.87
N ARG A 85 1.46 -5.24 1.25
CA ARG A 85 1.45 -5.07 -0.20
C ARG A 85 1.00 -3.65 -0.56
N ILE A 86 1.40 -3.20 -1.75
CA ILE A 86 0.87 -1.98 -2.37
C ILE A 86 0.44 -2.40 -3.76
N LEU A 87 -0.87 -2.37 -4.02
CA LEU A 87 -1.44 -2.90 -5.25
C LEU A 87 -2.18 -1.83 -6.02
N HIS A 88 -2.26 -2.00 -7.34
CA HIS A 88 -3.15 -1.21 -8.16
C HIS A 88 -4.55 -1.81 -8.00
N GLY A 89 -5.48 -1.03 -7.46
CA GLY A 89 -6.75 -1.55 -6.99
C GLY A 89 -7.52 -2.42 -7.97
N VAL A 90 -7.69 -1.96 -9.21
CA VAL A 90 -8.46 -2.71 -10.19
C VAL A 90 -7.67 -3.84 -10.82
N ARG A 91 -6.39 -3.57 -11.13
CA ARG A 91 -5.56 -4.51 -11.88
C ARG A 91 -5.08 -5.69 -11.04
N ASP A 92 -4.67 -5.44 -9.80
CA ASP A 92 -3.90 -6.40 -9.02
C ASP A 92 -4.69 -7.18 -7.98
N THR A 93 -5.77 -6.60 -7.41
CA THR A 93 -6.40 -7.18 -6.22
C THR A 93 -6.99 -8.57 -6.46
N SER A 94 -7.63 -8.80 -7.60
CA SER A 94 -8.29 -10.08 -7.83
C SER A 94 -7.30 -11.21 -8.07
N SER A 95 -6.15 -10.92 -8.66
CA SER A 95 -5.15 -11.97 -8.95
C SER A 95 -4.20 -12.21 -7.79
N GLU A 96 -3.91 -11.17 -6.98
CA GLU A 96 -2.90 -11.27 -5.93
C GLU A 96 -3.47 -11.73 -4.58
N LEU A 97 -4.75 -11.54 -4.34
CA LEU A 97 -5.37 -11.83 -3.05
C LEU A 97 -6.23 -13.09 -3.06
N GLN A 98 -6.36 -13.72 -4.19
CA GLN A 98 -7.06 -15.02 -4.30
C GLN A 98 -6.04 -16.19 -4.31
#